data_dcbcb2a532736802b061e17a86750dd5
#
_entry.id   dcbcb2a532736802b061e17a86750dd5
#
_cell.length_a   1.000
_cell.length_b   1.000
_cell.length_c   1.000
_cell.angle_alpha   90.00
_cell.angle_beta   90.00
_cell.angle_gamma   90.00
#
_symmetry.space_group_name_H-M   'P 1'
#
loop_
_entity.id
_entity.type
_entity.pdbx_description
1 polymer ?
#
loop_
_entity_poly.entity_id
_entity_poly.type
_entity_poly.pdbx_seq_one_letter_code
_entity_poly.pdbx_strand_id
1 'polypeptide(L)'
;MDPAFPGVPDLTASADLQMLGGLCPTNAFSSDGIDLGRCVFCGLCAREHPEMIKFTPNNKLAVDSRDKLIMAPGQKALPKIEFRLPFSLRRSFALRNVSAGGCNACEMELAASNNVNFDISRYGIDIVASPRHADALILTGPINRNMAEALSETWQAIPEPKYLILCGTCAISGGIFAGAEAINRAFLKHWAACLFIPGCPAHPLSIVHAIASIMGRR
;
A
#
# COMPACT_ATOMS: atom_id res chain seq x y z
N MET A 1 -14.63 -14.43 -5.50
CA MET A 1 -13.44 -13.62 -5.74
C MET A 1 -13.86 -12.53 -6.72
N ASP A 2 -13.63 -11.27 -6.40
CA ASP A 2 -14.04 -10.17 -7.29
C ASP A 2 -13.20 -10.21 -8.58
N PRO A 3 -13.79 -10.49 -9.76
CA PRO A 3 -13.05 -10.52 -11.01
C PRO A 3 -12.49 -9.16 -11.43
N ALA A 4 -12.88 -8.08 -10.74
CA ALA A 4 -12.44 -6.73 -11.03
C ALA A 4 -11.16 -6.33 -10.29
N PHE A 5 -10.69 -7.09 -9.27
CA PHE A 5 -9.46 -6.76 -8.54
C PHE A 5 -8.23 -7.34 -9.22
N PRO A 6 -7.36 -6.52 -9.82
CA PRO A 6 -6.07 -6.95 -10.34
C PRO A 6 -5.07 -7.07 -9.16
N GLY A 7 -4.79 -8.30 -8.74
CA GLY A 7 -3.81 -8.56 -7.67
C GLY A 7 -2.37 -8.62 -8.17
N VAL A 8 -1.57 -9.54 -7.63
CA VAL A 8 -0.16 -9.70 -7.98
C VAL A 8 -0.01 -9.93 -9.48
N PRO A 9 0.79 -9.13 -10.22
CA PRO A 9 1.07 -9.40 -11.63
C PRO A 9 1.94 -10.65 -11.79
N ASP A 10 1.65 -11.41 -12.84
CA ASP A 10 2.48 -12.50 -13.34
C ASP A 10 3.18 -12.00 -14.61
N LEU A 11 4.45 -11.67 -14.47
CA LEU A 11 5.31 -11.15 -15.53
C LEU A 11 6.14 -12.31 -16.09
N THR A 12 6.08 -12.55 -17.41
CA THR A 12 6.88 -13.62 -18.02
C THR A 12 8.38 -13.32 -17.94
N ALA A 13 9.22 -14.35 -17.88
CA ALA A 13 10.67 -14.17 -17.80
C ALA A 13 11.28 -13.48 -19.05
N SER A 14 10.57 -13.55 -20.18
CA SER A 14 10.98 -12.95 -21.47
C SER A 14 10.26 -11.63 -21.75
N ALA A 15 9.60 -11.02 -20.77
CA ALA A 15 8.86 -9.77 -20.98
C ALA A 15 9.79 -8.61 -21.34
N ASP A 16 9.44 -7.86 -22.38
CA ASP A 16 10.13 -6.64 -22.75
C ASP A 16 9.70 -5.49 -21.82
N LEU A 17 10.53 -5.23 -20.80
CA LEU A 17 10.26 -4.19 -19.81
C LEU A 17 10.28 -2.77 -20.39
N GLN A 18 11.05 -2.53 -21.45
CA GLN A 18 11.12 -1.23 -22.12
C GLN A 18 9.82 -0.96 -22.87
N MET A 19 9.31 -1.94 -23.59
CA MET A 19 8.03 -1.85 -24.30
C MET A 19 6.87 -1.61 -23.31
N LEU A 20 6.79 -2.42 -22.23
CA LEU A 20 5.77 -2.26 -21.20
C LEU A 20 5.89 -0.90 -20.46
N GLY A 21 7.12 -0.41 -20.27
CA GLY A 21 7.41 0.89 -19.67
C GLY A 21 6.89 2.05 -20.50
N GLY A 22 7.01 1.97 -21.83
CA GLY A 22 6.50 2.98 -22.76
C GLY A 22 4.97 3.15 -22.72
N LEU A 23 4.23 2.11 -22.31
CA LEU A 23 2.79 2.15 -22.16
C LEU A 23 2.34 2.62 -20.75
N CYS A 24 3.21 2.52 -19.74
CA CYS A 24 2.82 2.69 -18.36
C CYS A 24 2.64 4.17 -17.96
N PRO A 25 1.43 4.62 -17.58
CA PRO A 25 1.16 6.03 -17.27
C PRO A 25 1.86 6.52 -16.00
N THR A 26 2.36 5.63 -15.14
CA THR A 26 3.03 5.96 -13.88
C THR A 26 4.50 5.53 -13.86
N ASN A 27 5.06 5.14 -15.01
CA ASN A 27 6.44 4.66 -15.12
C ASN A 27 6.77 3.59 -14.07
N ALA A 28 5.89 2.59 -13.94
CA ALA A 28 6.05 1.50 -12.97
C ALA A 28 7.06 0.43 -13.41
N PHE A 29 7.51 0.43 -14.66
CA PHE A 29 8.52 -0.52 -15.16
C PHE A 29 9.91 0.11 -15.15
N SER A 30 10.89 -0.68 -14.75
CA SER A 30 12.32 -0.38 -14.79
C SER A 30 13.10 -1.57 -15.34
N SER A 31 14.44 -1.47 -15.45
CA SER A 31 15.30 -2.61 -15.80
C SER A 31 15.13 -3.82 -14.89
N ASP A 32 14.73 -3.62 -13.65
CA ASP A 32 14.65 -4.65 -12.61
C ASP A 32 13.29 -5.35 -12.55
N GLY A 33 12.26 -4.78 -13.22
CA GLY A 33 10.90 -5.32 -13.24
C GLY A 33 9.80 -4.28 -13.08
N ILE A 34 8.66 -4.72 -12.52
CA ILE A 34 7.53 -3.86 -12.22
C ILE A 34 7.54 -3.42 -10.76
N ASP A 35 7.51 -2.10 -10.53
CA ASP A 35 7.38 -1.47 -9.21
C ASP A 35 5.90 -1.34 -8.81
N LEU A 36 5.43 -2.22 -7.94
CA LEU A 36 4.03 -2.19 -7.45
C LEU A 36 3.72 -0.97 -6.60
N GLY A 37 4.73 -0.30 -6.05
CA GLY A 37 4.56 0.97 -5.35
C GLY A 37 4.26 2.14 -6.28
N ARG A 38 4.53 2.01 -7.59
CA ARG A 38 4.17 2.99 -8.63
C ARG A 38 2.97 2.54 -9.48
N CYS A 39 2.74 1.22 -9.57
CA CYS A 39 1.66 0.67 -10.37
C CYS A 39 0.30 1.13 -9.85
N VAL A 40 -0.54 1.69 -10.71
CA VAL A 40 -1.93 2.06 -10.40
C VAL A 40 -2.93 0.98 -10.80
N PHE A 41 -2.44 -0.20 -11.12
CA PHE A 41 -3.26 -1.38 -11.41
C PHE A 41 -4.31 -1.16 -12.52
N CYS A 42 -4.05 -0.28 -13.49
CA CYS A 42 -4.98 0.06 -14.57
C CYS A 42 -5.17 -1.07 -15.60
N GLY A 43 -4.28 -2.07 -15.61
CA GLY A 43 -4.34 -3.21 -16.51
C GLY A 43 -4.01 -2.91 -17.97
N LEU A 44 -3.56 -1.69 -18.32
CA LEU A 44 -3.26 -1.31 -19.71
C LEU A 44 -2.22 -2.27 -20.32
N CYS A 45 -1.09 -2.48 -19.64
CA CYS A 45 -0.04 -3.39 -20.08
C CYS A 45 -0.54 -4.82 -20.33
N ALA A 46 -1.43 -5.33 -19.47
CA ALA A 46 -1.99 -6.69 -19.62
C ALA A 46 -3.03 -6.79 -20.73
N ARG A 47 -3.70 -5.69 -21.10
CA ARG A 47 -4.62 -5.67 -22.25
C ARG A 47 -3.87 -5.63 -23.57
N GLU A 48 -2.82 -4.82 -23.64
CA GLU A 48 -2.01 -4.65 -24.87
C GLU A 48 -1.05 -5.83 -25.09
N HIS A 49 -0.50 -6.40 -24.01
CA HIS A 49 0.50 -7.48 -24.05
C HIS A 49 0.15 -8.63 -23.08
N PRO A 50 -0.98 -9.35 -23.31
CA PRO A 50 -1.41 -10.43 -22.43
C PRO A 50 -0.44 -11.64 -22.42
N GLU A 51 0.44 -11.74 -23.41
CA GLU A 51 1.50 -12.74 -23.50
C GLU A 51 2.68 -12.44 -22.55
N MET A 52 2.89 -11.17 -22.20
CA MET A 52 4.00 -10.72 -21.35
C MET A 52 3.62 -10.58 -19.89
N ILE A 53 2.40 -10.10 -19.61
CA ILE A 53 1.94 -9.80 -18.25
C ILE A 53 0.46 -10.10 -18.08
N LYS A 54 0.11 -10.71 -16.94
CA LYS A 54 -1.27 -10.95 -16.50
C LYS A 54 -1.40 -10.62 -15.03
N PHE A 55 -2.54 -10.04 -14.62
CA PHE A 55 -2.84 -9.88 -13.19
C PHE A 55 -3.55 -11.12 -12.65
N THR A 56 -3.13 -11.58 -11.49
CA THR A 56 -3.71 -12.72 -10.79
C THR A 56 -4.67 -12.24 -9.70
N PRO A 57 -5.60 -13.07 -9.21
CA PRO A 57 -6.48 -12.67 -8.11
C PRO A 57 -5.79 -12.72 -6.72
N ASN A 58 -4.46 -12.82 -6.68
CA ASN A 58 -3.70 -12.87 -5.43
C ASN A 58 -3.62 -11.47 -4.78
N ASN A 59 -4.21 -11.32 -3.60
CA ASN A 59 -4.26 -10.07 -2.84
C ASN A 59 -3.11 -9.90 -1.83
N LYS A 60 -2.12 -10.80 -1.81
CA LYS A 60 -0.95 -10.69 -0.94
C LYS A 60 0.10 -9.78 -1.56
N LEU A 61 -0.19 -8.48 -1.56
CA LEU A 61 0.59 -7.43 -2.23
C LEU A 61 1.51 -6.66 -1.30
N ALA A 62 1.34 -6.79 0.02
CA ALA A 62 2.06 -5.97 0.99
C ALA A 62 3.45 -6.52 1.31
N VAL A 63 4.37 -5.60 1.61
CA VAL A 63 5.75 -5.86 2.03
C VAL A 63 6.18 -4.90 3.14
N ASP A 64 7.26 -5.23 3.84
CA ASP A 64 7.81 -4.46 4.96
C ASP A 64 8.97 -3.52 4.57
N SER A 65 9.37 -3.50 3.30
CA SER A 65 10.34 -2.53 2.79
C SER A 65 10.00 -2.10 1.36
N ARG A 66 10.40 -0.88 0.98
CA ARG A 66 10.02 -0.27 -0.30
C ARG A 66 10.58 -0.99 -1.52
N ASP A 67 11.79 -1.47 -1.42
CA ASP A 67 12.53 -2.21 -2.46
C ASP A 67 11.89 -3.56 -2.77
N LYS A 68 11.29 -4.22 -1.79
CA LYS A 68 10.56 -5.49 -1.96
C LYS A 68 9.28 -5.37 -2.82
N LEU A 69 8.85 -4.14 -3.19
CA LEU A 69 7.74 -3.91 -4.13
C LEU A 69 8.13 -4.07 -5.59
N ILE A 70 9.41 -4.19 -5.91
CA ILE A 70 9.87 -4.41 -7.28
C ILE A 70 9.84 -5.91 -7.56
N MET A 71 9.03 -6.30 -8.54
CA MET A 71 8.92 -7.70 -8.98
C MET A 71 9.68 -7.91 -10.27
N ALA A 72 10.67 -8.80 -10.22
CA ALA A 72 11.44 -9.19 -11.40
C ALA A 72 10.60 -10.08 -12.36
N PRO A 73 10.95 -10.11 -13.65
CA PRO A 73 10.38 -11.04 -14.62
C PRO A 73 10.51 -12.50 -14.14
N GLY A 74 9.42 -13.28 -14.26
CA GLY A 74 9.34 -14.67 -13.79
C GLY A 74 9.05 -14.83 -12.30
N GLN A 75 9.07 -13.77 -11.50
CA GLN A 75 8.70 -13.83 -10.10
C GLN A 75 7.17 -13.97 -9.94
N LYS A 76 6.72 -14.94 -9.13
CA LYS A 76 5.28 -15.27 -8.97
C LYS A 76 4.63 -14.68 -7.71
N ALA A 77 5.43 -14.20 -6.77
CA ALA A 77 4.93 -13.64 -5.51
C ALA A 77 5.93 -12.63 -4.94
N LEU A 78 5.41 -11.69 -4.17
CA LEU A 78 6.25 -10.78 -3.38
C LEU A 78 6.94 -11.51 -2.22
N PRO A 79 8.08 -11.00 -1.74
CA PRO A 79 8.73 -11.49 -0.54
C PRO A 79 7.78 -11.45 0.67
N LYS A 80 7.96 -12.38 1.60
CA LYS A 80 7.17 -12.40 2.83
C LYS A 80 7.50 -11.22 3.71
N ILE A 81 6.49 -10.72 4.43
CA ILE A 81 6.66 -9.73 5.49
C ILE A 81 7.42 -10.38 6.65
N GLU A 82 8.60 -9.86 6.97
CA GLU A 82 9.45 -10.33 8.06
C GLU A 82 9.28 -9.49 9.32
N PHE A 83 8.96 -8.19 9.15
CA PHE A 83 8.67 -7.29 10.27
C PHE A 83 7.55 -7.84 11.17
N ARG A 84 7.74 -7.73 12.49
CA ARG A 84 6.74 -8.15 13.49
C ARG A 84 6.62 -7.11 14.58
N LEU A 85 5.38 -6.82 14.95
CA LEU A 85 5.08 -5.98 16.09
C LEU A 85 5.54 -6.62 17.42
N PRO A 86 5.86 -5.82 18.45
CA PRO A 86 6.08 -6.29 19.79
C PRO A 86 4.91 -7.14 20.29
N PHE A 87 5.18 -8.06 21.20
CA PHE A 87 4.17 -9.02 21.71
C PHE A 87 2.91 -8.32 22.26
N SER A 88 3.09 -7.16 22.91
CA SER A 88 2.01 -6.35 23.46
C SER A 88 0.97 -5.89 22.43
N LEU A 89 1.41 -5.62 21.19
CA LEU A 89 0.55 -5.12 20.09
C LEU A 89 0.01 -6.23 19.17
N ARG A 90 0.33 -7.49 19.44
CA ARG A 90 -0.12 -8.61 18.58
C ARG A 90 -1.57 -9.00 18.78
N ARG A 91 -2.21 -8.58 19.87
CA ARG A 91 -3.62 -8.89 20.17
C ARG A 91 -4.57 -7.78 19.79
N SER A 92 -4.14 -6.55 19.98
CA SER A 92 -4.90 -5.35 19.66
C SER A 92 -3.96 -4.33 19.04
N PHE A 93 -4.35 -3.74 17.91
CA PHE A 93 -3.55 -2.78 17.17
C PHE A 93 -4.46 -1.70 16.62
N ALA A 94 -4.36 -0.51 17.19
CA ALA A 94 -5.20 0.62 16.86
C ALA A 94 -4.53 1.51 15.80
N LEU A 95 -5.29 1.86 14.76
CA LEU A 95 -4.82 2.62 13.61
C LEU A 95 -5.48 4.00 13.55
N ARG A 96 -4.70 5.06 13.39
CA ARG A 96 -5.22 6.36 12.97
C ARG A 96 -5.03 6.53 11.47
N ASN A 97 -6.11 6.64 10.71
CA ASN A 97 -6.01 6.99 9.30
C ASN A 97 -5.81 8.50 9.12
N VAL A 98 -4.87 8.87 8.25
CA VAL A 98 -4.71 10.23 7.75
C VAL A 98 -4.86 10.21 6.23
N SER A 99 -5.94 10.82 5.74
CA SER A 99 -6.17 11.09 4.32
C SER A 99 -5.37 12.33 3.92
N ALA A 100 -4.32 12.15 3.16
CA ALA A 100 -3.39 13.23 2.82
C ALA A 100 -3.60 13.78 1.39
N GLY A 101 -4.87 14.00 1.02
CA GLY A 101 -5.27 14.67 -0.21
C GLY A 101 -5.37 13.76 -1.44
N GLY A 102 -5.74 12.50 -1.24
CA GLY A 102 -6.05 11.55 -2.31
C GLY A 102 -7.48 11.65 -2.84
N CYS A 103 -7.87 10.68 -3.67
CA CYS A 103 -9.21 10.58 -4.28
C CYS A 103 -10.27 9.91 -3.38
N ASN A 104 -9.95 9.63 -2.12
CA ASN A 104 -10.77 8.93 -1.13
C ASN A 104 -11.00 7.42 -1.39
N ALA A 105 -10.47 6.84 -2.47
CA ALA A 105 -10.72 5.44 -2.77
C ALA A 105 -10.07 4.49 -1.74
N CYS A 106 -8.83 4.76 -1.31
CA CYS A 106 -8.17 3.95 -0.29
C CYS A 106 -8.85 4.05 1.07
N GLU A 107 -9.40 5.21 1.43
CA GLU A 107 -10.18 5.41 2.66
C GLU A 107 -11.51 4.64 2.61
N MET A 108 -12.17 4.60 1.45
CA MET A 108 -13.38 3.79 1.26
C MET A 108 -13.09 2.29 1.39
N GLU A 109 -11.98 1.80 0.83
CA GLU A 109 -11.56 0.40 0.99
C GLU A 109 -11.13 0.08 2.43
N LEU A 110 -10.50 1.03 3.11
CA LEU A 110 -10.19 0.91 4.54
C LEU A 110 -11.48 0.85 5.37
N ALA A 111 -12.47 1.68 5.06
CA ALA A 111 -13.79 1.60 5.70
C ALA A 111 -14.50 0.28 5.38
N ALA A 112 -14.43 -0.19 4.15
CA ALA A 112 -14.98 -1.48 3.73
C ALA A 112 -14.35 -2.67 4.47
N SER A 113 -13.11 -2.55 4.96
CA SER A 113 -12.45 -3.57 5.77
C SER A 113 -13.23 -3.92 7.05
N ASN A 114 -14.09 -3.01 7.54
CA ASN A 114 -14.98 -3.26 8.69
C ASN A 114 -16.26 -4.04 8.34
N ASN A 115 -16.55 -4.23 7.04
CA ASN A 115 -17.71 -5.00 6.63
C ASN A 115 -17.56 -6.48 7.04
N VAL A 116 -18.69 -7.14 7.24
CA VAL A 116 -18.76 -8.56 7.66
C VAL A 116 -17.93 -9.51 6.77
N ASN A 117 -17.74 -9.18 5.51
CA ASN A 117 -16.96 -10.01 4.57
C ASN A 117 -15.44 -9.98 4.85
N PHE A 118 -14.94 -8.91 5.45
CA PHE A 118 -13.52 -8.71 5.73
C PHE A 118 -13.22 -8.73 7.21
N ASP A 119 -14.12 -8.14 8.03
CA ASP A 119 -14.16 -8.20 9.49
C ASP A 119 -12.78 -7.96 10.14
N ILE A 120 -12.19 -6.80 9.84
CA ILE A 120 -10.85 -6.42 10.31
C ILE A 120 -10.76 -6.45 11.85
N SER A 121 -11.85 -6.11 12.53
CA SER A 121 -11.92 -6.08 13.99
C SER A 121 -11.78 -7.49 14.60
N ARG A 122 -12.17 -8.55 13.90
CA ARG A 122 -11.95 -9.95 14.32
C ARG A 122 -10.46 -10.28 14.49
N TYR A 123 -9.59 -9.57 13.78
CA TYR A 123 -8.15 -9.72 13.94
C TYR A 123 -7.58 -8.83 15.05
N GLY A 124 -8.42 -8.08 15.78
CA GLY A 124 -7.99 -7.14 16.80
C GLY A 124 -7.38 -5.86 16.21
N ILE A 125 -7.82 -5.48 15.04
CA ILE A 125 -7.37 -4.26 14.36
C ILE A 125 -8.53 -3.27 14.39
N ASP A 126 -8.32 -2.10 14.95
CA ASP A 126 -9.34 -1.06 15.08
C ASP A 126 -8.88 0.25 14.43
N ILE A 127 -9.82 1.00 13.84
CA ILE A 127 -9.56 2.34 13.32
C ILE A 127 -10.12 3.34 14.31
N VAL A 128 -9.24 4.15 14.91
CA VAL A 128 -9.59 5.08 15.98
C VAL A 128 -9.60 6.52 15.50
N ALA A 129 -10.51 7.31 16.05
CA ALA A 129 -10.67 8.71 15.70
C ALA A 129 -9.58 9.61 16.29
N SER A 130 -9.08 9.29 17.49
CA SER A 130 -8.03 10.09 18.15
C SER A 130 -6.64 9.47 17.94
N PRO A 131 -5.65 10.25 17.52
CA PRO A 131 -4.27 9.76 17.40
C PRO A 131 -3.67 9.34 18.74
N ARG A 132 -4.15 9.88 19.86
CA ARG A 132 -3.66 9.51 21.21
C ARG A 132 -4.03 8.10 21.62
N HIS A 133 -4.97 7.46 20.92
CA HIS A 133 -5.38 6.07 21.14
C HIS A 133 -4.87 5.12 20.06
N ALA A 134 -4.05 5.63 19.14
CA ALA A 134 -3.49 4.83 18.06
C ALA A 134 -2.10 4.30 18.37
N ASP A 135 -1.81 3.10 17.90
CA ASP A 135 -0.48 2.48 17.90
C ASP A 135 0.25 2.76 16.59
N ALA A 136 -0.49 3.06 15.51
CA ALA A 136 0.08 3.34 14.22
C ALA A 136 -0.73 4.38 13.43
N LEU A 137 -0.01 5.06 12.52
CA LEU A 137 -0.60 5.89 11.50
C LEU A 137 -0.68 5.10 10.19
N ILE A 138 -1.89 4.96 9.62
CA ILE A 138 -2.09 4.48 8.26
C ILE A 138 -2.33 5.69 7.34
N LEU A 139 -1.35 5.94 6.48
CA LEU A 139 -1.35 7.05 5.54
C LEU A 139 -1.98 6.65 4.23
N THR A 140 -2.94 7.43 3.76
CA THR A 140 -3.55 7.35 2.44
C THR A 140 -3.37 8.68 1.69
N GLY A 141 -3.35 8.62 0.35
CA GLY A 141 -3.13 9.81 -0.48
C GLY A 141 -1.66 10.24 -0.62
N PRO A 142 -1.37 11.20 -1.53
CA PRO A 142 -0.01 11.51 -1.97
C PRO A 142 0.77 12.48 -1.07
N ILE A 143 0.17 12.99 -0.01
CA ILE A 143 0.59 14.08 0.87
C ILE A 143 0.64 15.41 0.11
N ASN A 144 -0.50 16.06 -0.02
CA ASN A 144 -0.54 17.40 -0.57
C ASN A 144 -0.02 18.44 0.46
N ARG A 145 0.34 19.64 -0.01
CA ARG A 145 0.89 20.71 0.84
C ARG A 145 -0.02 21.07 2.00
N ASN A 146 -1.34 21.09 1.79
CA ASN A 146 -2.31 21.47 2.81
C ASN A 146 -2.41 20.45 3.95
N MET A 147 -2.15 19.18 3.66
CA MET A 147 -2.21 18.09 4.64
C MET A 147 -0.86 17.77 5.29
N ALA A 148 0.24 18.34 4.81
CA ALA A 148 1.58 18.01 5.30
C ALA A 148 1.77 18.38 6.79
N GLU A 149 1.25 19.52 7.22
CA GLU A 149 1.28 19.96 8.62
C GLU A 149 0.38 19.09 9.49
N ALA A 150 -0.87 18.93 9.13
CA ALA A 150 -1.85 18.10 9.86
C ALA A 150 -1.38 16.64 10.00
N LEU A 151 -0.71 16.09 8.98
CA LEU A 151 -0.06 14.77 9.06
C LEU A 151 1.03 14.74 10.13
N SER A 152 1.90 15.76 10.17
CA SER A 152 3.00 15.86 11.14
C SER A 152 2.49 16.01 12.56
N GLU A 153 1.47 16.85 12.79
CA GLU A 153 0.82 17.02 14.09
C GLU A 153 0.14 15.73 14.56
N THR A 154 -0.59 15.05 13.63
CA THR A 154 -1.22 13.75 13.94
C THR A 154 -0.17 12.70 14.33
N TRP A 155 0.95 12.65 13.60
CA TRP A 155 2.04 11.73 13.91
C TRP A 155 2.67 12.01 15.28
N GLN A 156 2.89 13.27 15.63
CA GLN A 156 3.43 13.66 16.93
C GLN A 156 2.49 13.30 18.10
N ALA A 157 1.18 13.33 17.86
CA ALA A 157 0.17 13.01 18.88
C ALA A 157 0.01 11.51 19.15
N ILE A 158 0.54 10.63 18.29
CA ILE A 158 0.55 9.17 18.53
C ILE A 158 1.65 8.85 19.54
N PRO A 159 1.34 8.10 20.62
CA PRO A 159 2.33 7.73 21.63
C PRO A 159 3.37 6.73 21.10
N GLU A 160 4.55 6.73 21.69
CA GLU A 160 5.59 5.72 21.41
C GLU A 160 5.31 4.40 22.17
N PRO A 161 5.64 3.22 21.59
CA PRO A 161 6.20 3.04 20.24
C PRO A 161 5.11 3.14 19.16
N LYS A 162 5.40 3.84 18.07
CA LYS A 162 4.45 4.08 16.99
C LYS A 162 4.97 3.63 15.64
N TYR A 163 4.05 3.30 14.73
CA TYR A 163 4.36 2.69 13.45
C TYR A 163 3.72 3.46 12.30
N LEU A 164 4.41 3.52 11.17
CA LEU A 164 3.91 4.15 9.94
C LEU A 164 3.60 3.09 8.89
N ILE A 165 2.37 3.10 8.38
CA ILE A 165 1.89 2.22 7.32
C ILE A 165 1.51 3.07 6.11
N LEU A 166 2.03 2.75 4.92
CA LEU A 166 1.65 3.41 3.67
C LEU A 166 0.63 2.55 2.92
N CYS A 167 -0.57 3.07 2.75
CA CYS A 167 -1.69 2.38 2.11
C CYS A 167 -2.08 3.06 0.79
N GLY A 168 -1.95 2.32 -0.29
CA GLY A 168 -2.19 2.77 -1.65
C GLY A 168 -0.97 3.35 -2.35
N THR A 169 -0.97 3.25 -3.67
CA THR A 169 0.12 3.72 -4.54
C THR A 169 0.44 5.20 -4.33
N CYS A 170 -0.59 6.05 -4.10
CA CYS A 170 -0.39 7.47 -3.83
C CYS A 170 0.43 7.71 -2.57
N ALA A 171 0.17 7.00 -1.48
CA ALA A 171 0.94 7.09 -0.24
C ALA A 171 2.40 6.61 -0.45
N ILE A 172 2.59 5.54 -1.21
CA ILE A 172 3.90 4.91 -1.41
C ILE A 172 4.81 5.75 -2.31
N SER A 173 4.31 6.21 -3.47
CA SER A 173 5.15 6.88 -4.49
C SER A 173 4.66 8.25 -4.95
N GLY A 174 3.45 8.65 -4.53
CA GLY A 174 2.73 9.79 -5.11
C GLY A 174 1.73 9.37 -6.19
N GLY A 175 1.83 8.14 -6.71
CA GLY A 175 0.95 7.61 -7.74
C GLY A 175 0.93 8.48 -9.00
N ILE A 176 -0.25 8.75 -9.54
CA ILE A 176 -0.45 9.64 -10.70
C ILE A 176 -0.12 11.11 -10.39
N PHE A 177 0.01 11.49 -9.13
CA PHE A 177 0.35 12.84 -8.69
C PHE A 177 1.85 13.03 -8.44
N ALA A 178 2.67 12.00 -8.68
CA ALA A 178 4.12 12.06 -8.47
C ALA A 178 4.72 13.20 -9.30
N GLY A 179 5.51 14.06 -8.65
CA GLY A 179 6.13 15.23 -9.31
C GLY A 179 5.25 16.47 -9.42
N ALA A 180 3.98 16.44 -9.03
CA ALA A 180 3.14 17.63 -9.00
C ALA A 180 3.59 18.60 -7.90
N GLU A 181 3.57 19.92 -8.20
CA GLU A 181 3.99 20.96 -7.24
C GLU A 181 3.14 20.97 -5.96
N ALA A 182 1.90 20.53 -6.03
CA ALA A 182 0.99 20.46 -4.88
C ALA A 182 1.40 19.38 -3.85
N ILE A 183 2.38 18.51 -4.18
CA ILE A 183 2.79 17.39 -3.33
C ILE A 183 3.98 17.78 -2.46
N ASN A 184 3.89 17.46 -1.15
CA ASN A 184 4.97 17.65 -0.18
C ASN A 184 5.24 16.34 0.57
N ARG A 185 6.27 15.62 0.17
CA ARG A 185 6.63 14.30 0.75
C ARG A 185 7.78 14.40 1.77
N ALA A 186 8.07 15.58 2.31
CA ALA A 186 9.15 15.79 3.30
C ALA A 186 8.99 14.90 4.54
N PHE A 187 7.76 14.67 4.99
CA PHE A 187 7.43 13.75 6.08
C PHE A 187 8.08 12.37 5.93
N LEU A 188 8.00 11.78 4.73
CA LEU A 188 8.54 10.44 4.45
C LEU A 188 10.07 10.39 4.33
N LYS A 189 10.75 11.54 4.32
CA LYS A 189 12.22 11.59 4.42
C LYS A 189 12.71 11.45 5.87
N HIS A 190 11.87 11.79 6.82
CA HIS A 190 12.19 11.75 8.25
C HIS A 190 11.67 10.49 8.95
N TRP A 191 10.57 9.90 8.46
CA TRP A 191 9.90 8.80 9.11
C TRP A 191 9.81 7.58 8.18
N ALA A 192 10.42 6.48 8.62
CA ALA A 192 10.40 5.22 7.86
C ALA A 192 9.09 4.47 8.08
N ALA A 193 8.50 4.00 6.98
CA ALA A 193 7.35 3.10 7.06
C ALA A 193 7.80 1.66 7.34
N CYS A 194 7.03 0.95 8.16
CA CYS A 194 7.25 -0.46 8.47
C CYS A 194 6.42 -1.41 7.59
N LEU A 195 5.44 -0.87 6.85
CA LEU A 195 4.55 -1.65 6.01
C LEU A 195 4.09 -0.83 4.80
N PHE A 196 4.12 -1.46 3.63
CA PHE A 196 3.73 -0.89 2.35
C PHE A 196 2.63 -1.76 1.75
N ILE A 197 1.45 -1.19 1.52
CA ILE A 197 0.27 -1.88 0.98
C ILE A 197 -0.09 -1.23 -0.36
N PRO A 198 0.45 -1.72 -1.49
CA PRO A 198 0.17 -1.14 -2.80
C PRO A 198 -1.26 -1.42 -3.27
N GLY A 199 -1.72 -0.60 -4.20
CA GLY A 199 -3.04 -0.69 -4.82
C GLY A 199 -3.56 0.69 -5.21
N CYS A 200 -4.44 0.76 -6.18
CA CYS A 200 -5.11 2.00 -6.56
C CYS A 200 -6.59 1.71 -6.89
N PRO A 201 -7.40 1.56 -5.83
CA PRO A 201 -7.09 1.55 -4.38
C PRO A 201 -6.47 0.24 -3.86
N ALA A 202 -5.97 0.26 -2.62
CA ALA A 202 -5.56 -0.95 -1.90
C ALA A 202 -6.79 -1.76 -1.48
N HIS A 203 -6.84 -3.05 -1.86
CA HIS A 203 -8.01 -3.91 -1.59
C HIS A 203 -8.14 -4.24 -0.09
N PRO A 204 -9.36 -4.36 0.48
CA PRO A 204 -9.57 -4.66 1.90
C PRO A 204 -8.84 -5.91 2.38
N LEU A 205 -8.85 -7.01 1.61
CA LEU A 205 -8.10 -8.22 1.97
C LEU A 205 -6.58 -7.98 2.00
N SER A 206 -6.05 -7.13 1.11
CA SER A 206 -4.62 -6.77 1.15
C SER A 206 -4.30 -6.00 2.43
N ILE A 207 -5.18 -5.08 2.85
CA ILE A 207 -5.04 -4.30 4.09
C ILE A 207 -5.08 -5.23 5.31
N VAL A 208 -6.13 -6.05 5.41
CA VAL A 208 -6.32 -6.98 6.54
C VAL A 208 -5.17 -7.98 6.64
N HIS A 209 -4.81 -8.64 5.53
CA HIS A 209 -3.71 -9.62 5.51
C HIS A 209 -2.36 -9.00 5.88
N ALA A 210 -2.08 -7.78 5.39
CA ALA A 210 -0.84 -7.09 5.66
C ALA A 210 -0.67 -6.79 7.16
N ILE A 211 -1.69 -6.19 7.77
CA ILE A 211 -1.65 -5.80 9.17
C ILE A 211 -1.68 -7.05 10.07
N ALA A 212 -2.55 -8.03 9.79
CA ALA A 212 -2.57 -9.30 10.50
C ALA A 212 -1.21 -10.02 10.44
N SER A 213 -0.50 -9.94 9.31
CA SER A 213 0.83 -10.54 9.17
C SER A 213 1.86 -9.92 10.11
N ILE A 214 1.92 -8.58 10.24
CA ILE A 214 2.86 -7.93 11.19
C ILE A 214 2.48 -8.19 12.66
N MET A 215 1.20 -8.44 12.94
CA MET A 215 0.72 -8.89 14.25
C MET A 215 1.06 -10.37 14.54
N GLY A 216 1.59 -11.11 13.54
CA GLY A 216 1.89 -12.54 13.66
C GLY A 216 0.67 -13.45 13.56
N ARG A 217 -0.43 -12.97 12.99
CA ARG A 217 -1.67 -13.73 12.74
C ARG A 217 -1.68 -14.25 11.30
N ARG A 218 -2.32 -15.40 11.08
CA ARG A 218 -2.46 -16.06 9.77
C ARG A 218 -3.92 -16.11 9.37
#